data_792e3d4bbe36d78dd9016c693f677b11
#
_entry.id   792e3d4bbe36d78dd9016c693f677b11
#
_cell.length_a   1.000
_cell.length_b   1.000
_cell.length_c   1.000
_cell.angle_alpha   90.00
_cell.angle_beta   90.00
_cell.angle_gamma   90.00
#
_symmetry.space_group_name_H-M   'P 1'
#
loop_
_entity.id
_entity.type
_entity.pdbx_description
1 polymer ?
#
loop_
_entity_poly.entity_id
_entity_poly.type
_entity_poly.pdbx_seq_one_letter_code
_entity_poly.pdbx_strand_id
1 'polypeptide(L)'
;MNWQHITGASAAEIEAMARRTLDGLPLHFAEHLGDILLQIEDFADDETLAAVDLDHPTELSGIYEGIPLHLKSIDQSGTMPDRIRLFRGPILMEWRERGDISLERLVAHVTIHEVGHHFGLSDDDMHALEDAAE
;
A
#
# COMPACT_ATOMS: atom_id res chain seq x y z
N MET A 1 -3.20 -15.35 19.22
CA MET A 1 -1.82 -15.35 18.72
C MET A 1 -1.24 -13.96 18.90
N ASN A 2 -0.03 -13.87 19.42
CA ASN A 2 0.61 -12.58 19.67
C ASN A 2 1.47 -12.18 18.46
N TRP A 3 0.96 -11.31 17.62
CA TRP A 3 1.61 -10.89 16.39
C TRP A 3 2.86 -10.04 16.61
N GLN A 4 3.07 -9.54 17.83
CA GLN A 4 4.29 -8.80 18.17
C GLN A 4 5.53 -9.69 18.11
N HIS A 5 5.34 -11.02 18.22
CA HIS A 5 6.43 -11.98 18.16
C HIS A 5 6.64 -12.60 16.78
N ILE A 6 5.90 -12.15 15.76
CA ILE A 6 6.18 -12.59 14.39
C ILE A 6 7.56 -12.05 14.01
N THR A 7 8.48 -12.97 13.73
CA THR A 7 9.81 -12.58 13.26
C THR A 7 9.70 -12.06 11.84
N GLY A 8 10.30 -10.93 11.59
CA GLY A 8 10.25 -10.28 10.30
C GLY A 8 10.52 -8.80 10.46
N ALA A 9 10.27 -8.05 9.40
CA ALA A 9 10.53 -6.64 9.39
C ALA A 9 9.57 -5.89 10.32
N SER A 10 10.09 -4.84 10.97
CA SER A 10 9.30 -3.94 11.78
C SER A 10 8.46 -3.02 10.90
N ALA A 11 7.51 -2.31 11.51
CA ALA A 11 6.73 -1.30 10.78
C ALA A 11 7.63 -0.25 10.13
N ALA A 12 8.67 0.19 10.84
CA ALA A 12 9.61 1.18 10.31
C ALA A 12 10.37 0.65 9.09
N GLU A 13 10.75 -0.62 9.10
CA GLU A 13 11.43 -1.24 7.97
C GLU A 13 10.51 -1.36 6.76
N ILE A 14 9.25 -1.75 6.97
CA ILE A 14 8.27 -1.84 5.90
C ILE A 14 7.97 -0.45 5.34
N GLU A 15 7.84 0.55 6.19
CA GLU A 15 7.65 1.93 5.76
C GLU A 15 8.81 2.40 4.88
N ALA A 16 10.05 2.09 5.28
CA ALA A 16 11.22 2.45 4.48
C ALA A 16 11.22 1.78 3.12
N MET A 17 10.83 0.51 3.05
CA MET A 17 10.71 -0.22 1.78
C MET A 17 9.66 0.41 0.88
N ALA A 18 8.48 0.72 1.42
CA ALA A 18 7.40 1.35 0.68
C ALA A 18 7.81 2.75 0.21
N ARG A 19 8.50 3.50 1.04
CA ARG A 19 8.96 4.85 0.68
C ARG A 19 9.97 4.79 -0.45
N ARG A 20 10.89 3.82 -0.43
CA ARG A 20 11.83 3.63 -1.54
C ARG A 20 11.09 3.30 -2.84
N THR A 21 10.02 2.51 -2.77
CA THR A 21 9.20 2.19 -3.94
C THR A 21 8.57 3.45 -4.51
N LEU A 22 7.98 4.28 -3.65
CA LEU A 22 7.35 5.53 -4.10
C LEU A 22 8.37 6.49 -4.71
N ASP A 23 9.55 6.60 -4.11
CA ASP A 23 10.61 7.48 -4.59
C ASP A 23 11.20 7.02 -5.92
N GLY A 24 11.11 5.73 -6.22
CA GLY A 24 11.62 5.14 -7.46
C GLY A 24 10.66 5.18 -8.63
N LEU A 25 9.42 5.66 -8.44
CA LEU A 25 8.44 5.73 -9.51
C LEU A 25 8.78 6.83 -10.51
N PRO A 26 8.30 6.72 -11.77
CA PRO A 26 8.50 7.77 -12.76
C PRO A 26 8.06 9.13 -12.23
N LEU A 27 8.75 10.18 -12.67
CA LEU A 27 8.60 11.52 -12.10
C LEU A 27 7.16 12.04 -12.11
N HIS A 28 6.43 11.80 -13.19
CA HIS A 28 5.05 12.31 -13.29
C HIS A 28 4.10 11.64 -12.28
N PHE A 29 4.42 10.45 -11.79
CA PHE A 29 3.68 9.85 -10.69
C PHE A 29 4.17 10.43 -9.36
N ALA A 30 5.49 10.54 -9.19
CA ALA A 30 6.08 11.03 -7.95
C ALA A 30 5.60 12.43 -7.60
N GLU A 31 5.37 13.28 -8.59
CA GLU A 31 4.89 14.65 -8.39
C GLU A 31 3.54 14.69 -7.65
N HIS A 32 2.70 13.69 -7.87
CA HIS A 32 1.36 13.63 -7.26
C HIS A 32 1.34 12.86 -5.95
N LEU A 33 2.47 12.30 -5.53
CA LEU A 33 2.55 11.48 -4.32
C LEU A 33 3.13 12.22 -3.12
N GLY A 34 3.55 13.48 -3.28
CA GLY A 34 4.18 14.24 -2.21
C GLY A 34 3.30 14.44 -0.98
N ASP A 35 1.99 14.50 -1.18
CA ASP A 35 1.03 14.74 -0.10
C ASP A 35 0.35 13.48 0.42
N ILE A 36 0.69 12.31 -0.13
CA ILE A 36 0.13 11.05 0.33
C ILE A 36 0.71 10.67 1.67
N LEU A 37 -0.16 10.34 2.62
CA LEU A 37 0.26 9.80 3.90
C LEU A 37 0.49 8.29 3.74
N LEU A 38 1.58 7.81 4.30
CA LEU A 38 1.89 6.39 4.32
C LEU A 38 1.89 5.92 5.76
N GLN A 39 1.05 4.94 6.08
CA GLN A 39 0.91 4.43 7.43
C GLN A 39 1.06 2.91 7.43
N ILE A 40 1.81 2.40 8.40
CA ILE A 40 1.99 0.95 8.57
C ILE A 40 1.31 0.56 9.88
N GLU A 41 0.42 -0.42 9.79
CA GLU A 41 -0.30 -0.96 10.95
C GLU A 41 -0.13 -2.47 10.96
N ASP A 42 -0.37 -3.10 12.10
CA ASP A 42 -0.21 -4.56 12.16
C ASP A 42 -1.34 -5.28 11.43
N PHE A 43 -2.58 -4.87 11.67
CA PHE A 43 -3.76 -5.43 11.02
C PHE A 43 -4.82 -4.35 10.84
N ALA A 44 -5.69 -4.54 9.85
CA ALA A 44 -6.85 -3.68 9.67
C ALA A 44 -7.83 -3.86 10.83
N ASP A 45 -8.47 -2.77 11.25
CA ASP A 45 -9.52 -2.84 12.25
C ASP A 45 -10.86 -3.30 11.63
N ASP A 46 -11.84 -3.58 12.48
CA ASP A 46 -13.14 -4.09 12.03
C ASP A 46 -13.86 -3.11 11.10
N GLU A 47 -13.74 -1.83 11.35
CA GLU A 47 -14.37 -0.80 10.52
C GLU A 47 -13.78 -0.80 9.10
N THR A 48 -12.45 -0.92 9.01
CA THR A 48 -11.77 -0.98 7.72
C THR A 48 -12.16 -2.23 6.95
N LEU A 49 -12.20 -3.39 7.63
CA LEU A 49 -12.59 -4.65 7.00
C LEU A 49 -14.02 -4.60 6.47
N ALA A 50 -14.93 -4.04 7.26
CA ALA A 50 -16.33 -3.91 6.85
C ALA A 50 -16.46 -3.02 5.60
N ALA A 51 -15.66 -1.97 5.51
CA ALA A 51 -15.70 -1.05 4.37
C ALA A 51 -15.29 -1.71 3.06
N VAL A 52 -14.52 -2.80 3.10
CA VAL A 52 -14.05 -3.52 1.90
C VAL A 52 -14.64 -4.93 1.79
N ASP A 53 -15.66 -5.23 2.60
CA ASP A 53 -16.36 -6.52 2.60
C ASP A 53 -15.46 -7.73 2.88
N LEU A 54 -14.50 -7.57 3.78
CA LEU A 54 -13.64 -8.68 4.21
C LEU A 54 -13.98 -9.08 5.64
N ASP A 55 -13.84 -10.37 5.94
CA ASP A 55 -14.17 -10.94 7.25
C ASP A 55 -12.95 -11.09 8.15
N HIS A 56 -11.78 -11.28 7.57
CA HIS A 56 -10.56 -11.56 8.33
C HIS A 56 -9.46 -10.55 8.07
N PRO A 57 -8.80 -10.06 9.14
CA PRO A 57 -7.71 -9.09 8.96
C PRO A 57 -6.53 -9.64 8.15
N THR A 58 -6.36 -10.96 8.08
CA THR A 58 -5.28 -11.57 7.30
C THR A 58 -5.50 -11.46 5.79
N GLU A 59 -6.67 -11.07 5.34
CA GLU A 59 -7.00 -10.97 3.92
C GLU A 59 -6.64 -9.62 3.29
N LEU A 60 -6.32 -8.61 4.12
CA LEU A 60 -6.09 -7.25 3.63
C LEU A 60 -4.65 -6.82 3.89
N SER A 61 -3.86 -6.73 2.83
CA SER A 61 -2.44 -6.33 2.91
C SER A 61 -2.23 -4.83 2.80
N GLY A 62 -3.17 -4.11 2.15
CA GLY A 62 -3.07 -2.67 2.03
C GLY A 62 -4.39 -2.08 1.57
N ILE A 63 -4.54 -0.79 1.77
CA ILE A 63 -5.73 -0.06 1.32
C ILE A 63 -5.35 1.38 0.97
N TYR A 64 -5.95 1.88 -0.09
CA TYR A 64 -5.90 3.28 -0.44
C TYR A 64 -7.18 3.94 0.08
N GLU A 65 -7.02 5.02 0.82
CA GLU A 65 -8.14 5.80 1.33
C GLU A 65 -8.04 7.23 0.82
N GLY A 66 -9.10 7.67 0.15
CA GLY A 66 -9.15 9.00 -0.44
C GLY A 66 -9.98 8.98 -1.71
N ILE A 67 -9.86 10.04 -2.49
CA ILE A 67 -10.54 10.15 -3.76
C ILE A 67 -9.50 10.00 -4.87
N PRO A 68 -9.65 9.00 -5.77
CA PRO A 68 -8.70 8.84 -6.88
C PRO A 68 -8.50 10.15 -7.64
N LEU A 69 -7.27 10.37 -8.10
CA LEU A 69 -6.87 11.65 -8.68
C LEU A 69 -7.77 12.08 -9.83
N HIS A 70 -8.17 11.14 -10.69
CA HIS A 70 -9.02 11.43 -11.86
C HIS A 70 -10.46 11.80 -11.48
N LEU A 71 -10.86 11.59 -10.22
CA LEU A 71 -12.20 11.94 -9.73
C LEU A 71 -12.17 13.21 -8.87
N LYS A 72 -11.00 13.77 -8.59
CA LYS A 72 -10.89 14.97 -7.77
C LYS A 72 -11.39 16.19 -8.55
N SER A 73 -12.06 17.08 -7.84
CA SER A 73 -12.51 18.34 -8.39
C SER A 73 -11.88 19.50 -7.62
N ILE A 74 -12.01 20.71 -8.16
CA ILE A 74 -11.50 21.93 -7.51
C ILE A 74 -12.16 22.12 -6.14
N ASP A 75 -13.42 21.74 -6.01
CA ASP A 75 -14.18 21.92 -4.77
C ASP A 75 -13.68 21.01 -3.64
N GLN A 76 -12.85 20.02 -3.95
CA GLN A 76 -12.30 19.11 -2.97
C GLN A 76 -10.93 19.57 -2.47
N SER A 77 -10.44 20.70 -2.94
CA SER A 77 -9.20 21.26 -2.42
C SER A 77 -9.40 21.61 -0.95
N GLY A 78 -8.48 21.20 -0.09
CA GLY A 78 -8.59 21.41 1.35
C GLY A 78 -9.22 20.26 2.11
N THR A 79 -9.67 19.19 1.44
CA THR A 79 -10.09 17.98 2.13
C THR A 79 -8.88 17.24 2.68
N MET A 80 -9.12 16.21 3.51
CA MET A 80 -8.04 15.42 4.08
C MET A 80 -7.17 14.81 2.97
N PRO A 81 -5.84 14.75 3.18
CA PRO A 81 -4.97 14.14 2.18
C PRO A 81 -5.28 12.65 2.03
N ASP A 82 -5.01 12.13 0.83
CA ASP A 82 -5.12 10.71 0.56
C ASP A 82 -4.07 9.96 1.37
N ARG A 83 -4.36 8.71 1.71
CA ARG A 83 -3.38 7.91 2.43
C ARG A 83 -3.39 6.47 1.94
N ILE A 84 -2.24 5.84 2.10
CA ILE A 84 -2.05 4.42 1.87
C ILE A 84 -1.75 3.80 3.23
N ARG A 85 -2.49 2.76 3.58
CA ARG A 85 -2.25 1.98 4.79
C ARG A 85 -1.79 0.60 4.37
N LEU A 86 -0.66 0.16 4.91
CA LEU A 86 -0.14 -1.18 4.68
C LEU A 86 -0.23 -1.97 5.97
N PHE A 87 -0.57 -3.25 5.87
CA PHE A 87 -0.79 -4.09 7.05
C PHE A 87 0.33 -5.12 7.16
N ARG A 88 1.15 -4.92 8.17
CA ARG A 88 2.37 -5.68 8.42
C ARG A 88 2.11 -7.18 8.58
N GLY A 89 1.11 -7.56 9.36
CA GLY A 89 0.77 -8.95 9.61
C GLY A 89 0.50 -9.74 8.33
N PRO A 90 -0.49 -9.33 7.53
CA PRO A 90 -0.80 -10.00 6.27
C PRO A 90 0.38 -10.04 5.30
N ILE A 91 1.15 -8.94 5.20
CA ILE A 91 2.31 -8.89 4.31
C ILE A 91 3.35 -9.93 4.72
N LEU A 92 3.67 -10.02 6.00
CA LEU A 92 4.65 -11.00 6.50
C LEU A 92 4.14 -12.44 6.34
N MET A 93 2.84 -12.65 6.51
CA MET A 93 2.25 -13.98 6.32
C MET A 93 2.36 -14.42 4.87
N GLU A 94 2.00 -13.56 3.93
CA GLU A 94 2.10 -13.87 2.50
C GLU A 94 3.55 -14.12 2.10
N TRP A 95 4.47 -13.29 2.59
CA TRP A 95 5.89 -13.45 2.31
C TRP A 95 6.39 -14.85 2.73
N ARG A 96 6.00 -15.29 3.91
CA ARG A 96 6.39 -16.62 4.43
C ARG A 96 5.77 -17.76 3.63
N GLU A 97 4.50 -17.62 3.28
CA GLU A 97 3.79 -18.66 2.53
C GLU A 97 4.34 -18.82 1.12
N ARG A 98 4.67 -17.72 0.47
CA ARG A 98 5.20 -17.77 -0.90
C ARG A 98 6.61 -18.34 -0.96
N GLY A 99 7.49 -17.89 -0.08
CA GLY A 99 8.87 -18.40 0.00
C GLY A 99 9.76 -18.07 -1.18
N ASP A 100 9.23 -17.55 -2.27
CA ASP A 100 9.94 -17.33 -3.54
C ASP A 100 10.15 -15.85 -3.88
N ILE A 101 9.76 -14.95 -2.98
CA ILE A 101 9.83 -13.51 -3.23
C ILE A 101 10.53 -12.83 -2.04
N SER A 102 11.32 -11.78 -2.32
CA SER A 102 11.87 -10.97 -1.25
C SER A 102 10.77 -10.13 -0.60
N LEU A 103 10.96 -9.79 0.68
CA LEU A 103 9.99 -8.93 1.36
C LEU A 103 9.90 -7.58 0.69
N GLU A 104 11.03 -7.03 0.24
CA GLU A 104 11.05 -5.74 -0.43
C GLU A 104 10.21 -5.74 -1.71
N ARG A 105 10.29 -6.82 -2.51
CA ARG A 105 9.47 -6.94 -3.71
C ARG A 105 7.99 -7.07 -3.39
N LEU A 106 7.66 -7.81 -2.34
CA LEU A 106 6.26 -7.93 -1.94
C LEU A 106 5.70 -6.60 -1.45
N VAL A 107 6.45 -5.87 -0.63
CA VAL A 107 6.04 -4.53 -0.19
C VAL A 107 5.88 -3.60 -1.37
N ALA A 108 6.80 -3.65 -2.35
CA ALA A 108 6.70 -2.86 -3.56
C ALA A 108 5.43 -3.19 -4.34
N HIS A 109 5.12 -4.48 -4.48
CA HIS A 109 3.90 -4.92 -5.17
C HIS A 109 2.64 -4.35 -4.52
N VAL A 110 2.52 -4.49 -3.20
CA VAL A 110 1.35 -3.99 -2.47
C VAL A 110 1.27 -2.46 -2.57
N THR A 111 2.40 -1.78 -2.41
CA THR A 111 2.45 -0.31 -2.48
C THR A 111 2.02 0.20 -3.84
N ILE A 112 2.55 -0.38 -4.92
CA ILE A 112 2.21 0.01 -6.29
C ILE A 112 0.74 -0.24 -6.59
N HIS A 113 0.19 -1.33 -6.05
CA HIS A 113 -1.22 -1.64 -6.23
C HIS A 113 -2.10 -0.52 -5.64
N GLU A 114 -1.75 -0.02 -4.45
CA GLU A 114 -2.50 1.07 -3.83
C GLU A 114 -2.27 2.42 -4.53
N VAL A 115 -1.05 2.65 -5.03
CA VAL A 115 -0.77 3.81 -5.89
C VAL A 115 -1.65 3.76 -7.14
N GLY A 116 -1.83 2.57 -7.70
CA GLY A 116 -2.71 2.38 -8.85
C GLY A 116 -4.13 2.87 -8.60
N HIS A 117 -4.65 2.63 -7.39
CA HIS A 117 -5.97 3.13 -7.01
C HIS A 117 -6.01 4.67 -6.97
N HIS A 118 -4.94 5.31 -6.49
CA HIS A 118 -4.85 6.77 -6.45
C HIS A 118 -4.92 7.38 -7.86
N PHE A 119 -4.27 6.74 -8.82
CA PHE A 119 -4.24 7.21 -10.22
C PHE A 119 -5.35 6.63 -11.09
N GLY A 120 -6.13 5.69 -10.56
CA GLY A 120 -7.17 5.02 -11.35
C GLY A 120 -6.61 4.12 -12.44
N LEU A 121 -5.47 3.49 -12.18
CA LEU A 121 -4.78 2.66 -13.19
C LEU A 121 -5.42 1.29 -13.34
N SER A 122 -5.28 0.72 -14.55
CA SER A 122 -5.64 -0.67 -14.81
C SER A 122 -4.59 -1.63 -14.22
N ASP A 123 -4.94 -2.91 -14.13
CA ASP A 123 -3.99 -3.93 -13.69
C ASP A 123 -2.75 -3.99 -14.57
N ASP A 124 -2.91 -3.83 -15.90
CA ASP A 124 -1.79 -3.82 -16.83
C ASP A 124 -0.85 -2.65 -16.57
N ASP A 125 -1.41 -1.48 -16.31
CA ASP A 125 -0.62 -0.28 -15.97
C ASP A 125 0.15 -0.48 -14.67
N MET A 126 -0.48 -1.12 -13.67
CA MET A 126 0.17 -1.39 -12.39
C MET A 126 1.32 -2.38 -12.54
N HIS A 127 1.16 -3.40 -13.38
CA HIS A 127 2.24 -4.35 -13.68
C HIS A 127 3.42 -3.65 -14.35
N ALA A 128 3.14 -2.73 -15.26
CA ALA A 128 4.20 -1.95 -15.92
C ALA A 128 4.98 -1.10 -14.91
N LEU A 129 4.30 -0.52 -13.92
CA LEU A 129 4.97 0.23 -12.86
C LEU A 129 5.84 -0.66 -11.98
N GLU A 130 5.37 -1.86 -11.66
CA GLU A 130 6.17 -2.82 -10.89
C GLU A 130 7.45 -3.19 -11.63
N ASP A 131 7.35 -3.47 -12.92
CA ASP A 131 8.51 -3.81 -13.75
C ASP A 131 9.50 -2.65 -13.79
N ALA A 132 9.03 -1.43 -13.88
CA ALA A 132 9.88 -0.24 -13.91
C ALA A 132 10.55 0.03 -12.56
N ALA A 133 9.92 -0.37 -11.44
CA ALA A 133 10.43 -0.15 -10.10
C ALA A 133 11.49 -1.19 -9.68
N GLU A 134 11.62 -2.26 -10.42
CA GLU A 134 12.65 -3.29 -10.17
C GLU A 134 14.02 -2.87 -10.77
#